data_b76935ef4aa5840972be05a8e814a4ca
#
_entry.id   b76935ef4aa5840972be05a8e814a4ca
#
_cell.length_a   1.000
_cell.length_b   1.000
_cell.length_c   1.000
_cell.angle_alpha   90.00
_cell.angle_beta   90.00
_cell.angle_gamma   90.00
#
_symmetry.space_group_name_H-M   'P 1'
#
loop_
_entity.id
_entity.type
_entity.pdbx_description
1 polymer ?
#
loop_
_entity_poly.entity_id
_entity_poly.type
_entity_poly.pdbx_seq_one_letter_code
_entity_poly.pdbx_strand_id
1 'polypeptide(L)'
;MGYFGEDTFAFLRELKRNNDRDWFNANKDRYEESVKEPFLQFINDVGPALRNVSRNLVADPRPVGGSMFRIHRDIRFSKDKSPYKTHIGAHFPLGRGTAAPGYYFHLEPEQCFVAGGLWMPEPAALQGIRERIAERPTEWKKARGELDHDDASLKRPPRGFDPEHPMIEDIKRKTFTSSVRLSDAQVKRADLTKTFIRSCERIEPLMKFLAASVGAKW
;
A
#
# COMPACT_ATOMS: atom_id res chain seq x y z
N MET A 1 -22.69 3.37 -10.96
CA MET A 1 -21.93 2.14 -11.24
C MET A 1 -20.66 2.17 -10.41
N GLY A 2 -20.09 0.99 -10.02
CA GLY A 2 -18.77 0.93 -9.40
C GLY A 2 -17.67 1.14 -10.43
N TYR A 3 -16.45 1.40 -9.98
CA TYR A 3 -15.27 1.51 -10.86
C TYR A 3 -14.90 0.16 -11.48
N PHE A 4 -14.98 -0.92 -10.71
CA PHE A 4 -14.51 -2.24 -11.10
C PHE A 4 -15.69 -3.20 -11.21
N GLY A 5 -15.80 -3.86 -12.36
CA GLY A 5 -16.83 -4.84 -12.66
C GLY A 5 -16.27 -6.27 -12.72
N GLU A 6 -17.11 -7.22 -13.16
CA GLU A 6 -16.67 -8.59 -13.38
C GLU A 6 -15.56 -8.66 -14.45
N ASP A 7 -15.60 -7.77 -15.47
CA ASP A 7 -14.61 -7.73 -16.55
C ASP A 7 -13.19 -7.40 -16.03
N THR A 8 -13.07 -6.52 -15.01
CA THR A 8 -11.81 -6.23 -14.34
C THR A 8 -11.22 -7.49 -13.71
N PHE A 9 -12.04 -8.20 -12.94
CA PHE A 9 -11.60 -9.42 -12.24
C PHE A 9 -11.36 -10.59 -13.20
N ALA A 10 -12.18 -10.73 -14.24
CA ALA A 10 -11.99 -11.73 -15.29
C ALA A 10 -10.66 -11.51 -16.02
N PHE A 11 -10.37 -10.25 -16.43
CA PHE A 11 -9.08 -9.92 -17.05
C PHE A 11 -7.89 -10.33 -16.17
N LEU A 12 -7.89 -9.97 -14.88
CA LEU A 12 -6.78 -10.29 -13.98
C LEU A 12 -6.62 -11.80 -13.76
N ARG A 13 -7.72 -12.56 -13.66
CA ARG A 13 -7.69 -14.03 -13.60
C ARG A 13 -7.14 -14.66 -14.88
N GLU A 14 -7.52 -14.14 -16.04
CA GLU A 14 -7.01 -14.61 -17.33
C GLU A 14 -5.54 -14.27 -17.51
N LEU A 15 -5.11 -13.05 -17.15
CA LEU A 15 -3.69 -12.63 -17.16
C LEU A 15 -2.84 -13.55 -16.26
N LYS A 16 -3.36 -13.99 -15.12
CA LYS A 16 -2.64 -14.92 -14.23
C LYS A 16 -2.40 -16.27 -14.89
N ARG A 17 -3.31 -16.74 -15.77
CA ARG A 17 -3.18 -18.01 -16.50
C ARG A 17 -2.36 -17.88 -17.78
N ASN A 18 -2.34 -16.71 -18.39
CA ASN A 18 -1.72 -16.43 -19.69
C ASN A 18 -0.73 -15.27 -19.58
N ASN A 19 0.25 -15.37 -18.65
CA ASN A 19 1.15 -14.28 -18.34
C ASN A 19 2.33 -14.22 -19.33
N ASP A 20 2.03 -13.92 -20.59
CA ASP A 20 2.98 -13.73 -21.68
C ASP A 20 2.66 -12.47 -22.51
N ARG A 21 3.60 -12.07 -23.36
CA ARG A 21 3.50 -10.83 -24.14
C ARG A 21 2.47 -10.90 -25.26
N ASP A 22 2.33 -12.04 -25.90
CA ASP A 22 1.46 -12.20 -27.07
C ASP A 22 0.01 -12.14 -26.62
N TRP A 23 -0.33 -12.86 -25.55
CA TRP A 23 -1.66 -12.79 -24.95
C TRP A 23 -1.99 -11.36 -24.47
N PHE A 24 -1.06 -10.70 -23.77
CA PHE A 24 -1.31 -9.34 -23.27
C PHE A 24 -1.52 -8.35 -24.41
N ASN A 25 -0.70 -8.43 -25.49
CA ASN A 25 -0.83 -7.56 -26.65
C ASN A 25 -2.18 -7.77 -27.36
N ALA A 26 -2.63 -9.01 -27.48
CA ALA A 26 -3.94 -9.35 -28.06
C ALA A 26 -5.13 -8.86 -27.19
N ASN A 27 -4.91 -8.64 -25.89
CA ASN A 27 -5.94 -8.20 -24.91
C ASN A 27 -5.68 -6.79 -24.36
N LYS A 28 -4.82 -6.01 -25.02
CA LYS A 28 -4.41 -4.68 -24.52
C LYS A 28 -5.58 -3.70 -24.38
N ASP A 29 -6.49 -3.69 -25.33
CA ASP A 29 -7.66 -2.80 -25.28
C ASP A 29 -8.56 -3.14 -24.10
N ARG A 30 -8.78 -4.45 -23.81
CA ARG A 30 -9.49 -4.89 -22.61
C ARG A 30 -8.78 -4.43 -21.32
N TYR A 31 -7.44 -4.46 -21.28
CA TYR A 31 -6.68 -3.95 -20.15
C TYR A 31 -6.91 -2.44 -19.95
N GLU A 32 -6.82 -1.66 -21.02
CA GLU A 32 -7.04 -0.21 -20.95
C GLU A 32 -8.48 0.08 -20.44
N GLU A 33 -9.50 -0.50 -21.07
CA GLU A 33 -10.91 -0.21 -20.80
C GLU A 33 -11.40 -0.77 -19.45
N SER A 34 -11.05 -2.02 -19.12
CA SER A 34 -11.64 -2.72 -17.97
C SER A 34 -10.81 -2.62 -16.69
N VAL A 35 -9.53 -2.21 -16.80
CA VAL A 35 -8.61 -2.21 -15.65
C VAL A 35 -8.00 -0.83 -15.44
N LYS A 36 -7.26 -0.32 -16.43
CA LYS A 36 -6.43 0.87 -16.26
C LYS A 36 -7.26 2.15 -16.14
N GLU A 37 -8.16 2.41 -17.08
CA GLU A 37 -9.01 3.61 -17.06
C GLU A 37 -9.88 3.67 -15.80
N PRO A 38 -10.61 2.60 -15.40
CA PRO A 38 -11.35 2.60 -14.16
C PRO A 38 -10.47 2.82 -12.91
N PHE A 39 -9.23 2.33 -12.93
CA PHE A 39 -8.30 2.50 -11.80
C PHE A 39 -7.78 3.95 -11.71
N LEU A 40 -7.48 4.59 -12.84
CA LEU A 40 -7.11 6.00 -12.89
C LEU A 40 -8.29 6.90 -12.46
N GLN A 41 -9.51 6.55 -12.86
CA GLN A 41 -10.72 7.26 -12.42
C GLN A 41 -10.91 7.12 -10.89
N PHE A 42 -10.72 5.92 -10.33
CA PHE A 42 -10.76 5.73 -8.88
C PHE A 42 -9.72 6.61 -8.17
N ILE A 43 -8.47 6.66 -8.65
CA ILE A 43 -7.41 7.51 -8.07
C ILE A 43 -7.81 8.99 -8.10
N ASN A 44 -8.39 9.45 -9.22
CA ASN A 44 -8.88 10.83 -9.34
C ASN A 44 -9.95 11.13 -8.29
N ASP A 45 -10.96 10.27 -8.20
CA ASP A 45 -12.15 10.51 -7.38
C ASP A 45 -11.89 10.34 -5.88
N VAL A 46 -10.93 9.51 -5.49
CA VAL A 46 -10.54 9.36 -4.08
C VAL A 46 -9.71 10.53 -3.56
N GLY A 47 -9.05 11.28 -4.44
CA GLY A 47 -8.12 12.35 -4.09
C GLY A 47 -8.71 13.42 -3.15
N PRO A 48 -9.90 14.01 -3.43
CA PRO A 48 -10.53 14.97 -2.51
C PRO A 48 -10.79 14.40 -1.12
N ALA A 49 -11.28 13.15 -1.02
CA ALA A 49 -11.58 12.50 0.25
C ALA A 49 -10.30 12.13 1.03
N LEU A 50 -9.22 11.72 0.35
CA LEU A 50 -7.90 11.50 0.97
C LEU A 50 -7.34 12.79 1.60
N ARG A 51 -7.55 13.95 0.98
CA ARG A 51 -7.13 15.23 1.56
C ARG A 51 -7.89 15.60 2.84
N ASN A 52 -9.06 15.01 3.09
CA ASN A 52 -9.74 15.15 4.39
C ASN A 52 -9.07 14.28 5.48
N VAL A 53 -8.47 13.15 5.12
CA VAL A 53 -7.67 12.33 6.06
C VAL A 53 -6.34 13.06 6.38
N SER A 54 -5.62 13.50 5.36
CA SER A 54 -4.47 14.40 5.49
C SER A 54 -4.30 15.25 4.23
N ARG A 55 -4.11 16.56 4.41
CA ARG A 55 -3.90 17.52 3.30
C ARG A 55 -2.65 17.23 2.47
N ASN A 56 -1.72 16.49 3.04
CA ASN A 56 -0.43 16.17 2.43
C ASN A 56 -0.44 14.83 1.66
N LEU A 57 -1.53 14.04 1.73
CA LEU A 57 -1.66 12.83 0.92
C LEU A 57 -1.84 13.17 -0.56
N VAL A 58 -1.12 12.44 -1.41
CA VAL A 58 -1.10 12.66 -2.85
C VAL A 58 -1.83 11.53 -3.56
N ALA A 59 -2.88 11.87 -4.30
CA ALA A 59 -3.53 11.00 -5.29
C ALA A 59 -3.28 11.61 -6.68
N ASP A 60 -2.44 10.99 -7.47
CA ASP A 60 -2.02 11.47 -8.78
C ASP A 60 -2.53 10.51 -9.86
N PRO A 61 -3.56 10.88 -10.64
CA PRO A 61 -4.17 10.01 -11.65
C PRO A 61 -3.38 9.93 -12.96
N ARG A 62 -2.17 10.52 -13.04
CA ARG A 62 -1.37 10.41 -14.25
C ARG A 62 -1.02 8.94 -14.54
N PRO A 63 -1.16 8.48 -15.80
CA PRO A 63 -0.91 7.08 -16.16
C PRO A 63 0.57 6.69 -16.09
N VAL A 64 1.49 7.68 -16.10
CA VAL A 64 2.94 7.46 -15.96
C VAL A 64 3.47 8.39 -14.88
N GLY A 65 4.15 7.81 -13.89
CA GLY A 65 4.72 8.54 -12.76
C GLY A 65 3.68 9.07 -11.75
N GLY A 66 2.41 8.66 -11.88
CA GLY A 66 1.35 8.92 -10.93
C GLY A 66 1.28 7.88 -9.81
N SER A 67 0.12 7.82 -9.13
CA SER A 67 -0.11 6.90 -8.01
C SER A 67 -0.22 5.43 -8.45
N MET A 68 -0.67 5.15 -9.68
CA MET A 68 -0.82 3.80 -10.21
C MET A 68 0.54 3.18 -10.53
N PHE A 69 0.78 1.96 -10.07
CA PHE A 69 1.94 1.19 -10.48
C PHE A 69 1.74 0.60 -11.88
N ARG A 70 2.83 0.59 -12.67
CA ARG A 70 2.84 -0.08 -13.98
C ARG A 70 2.53 -1.57 -13.83
N ILE A 71 1.80 -2.14 -14.80
CA ILE A 71 1.47 -3.57 -14.85
C ILE A 71 2.72 -4.45 -15.07
N HIS A 72 3.75 -3.93 -15.75
CA HIS A 72 4.97 -4.67 -16.03
C HIS A 72 5.78 -4.96 -14.77
N ARG A 73 6.30 -6.18 -14.67
CA ARG A 73 7.22 -6.60 -13.61
C ARG A 73 8.66 -6.22 -13.96
N ASP A 74 9.47 -5.98 -12.94
CA ASP A 74 10.92 -5.98 -13.09
C ASP A 74 11.43 -7.41 -12.88
N ILE A 75 11.74 -8.09 -13.99
CA ILE A 75 12.12 -9.50 -14.01
C ILE A 75 13.64 -9.72 -14.08
N ARG A 76 14.45 -8.65 -14.03
CA ARG A 76 15.92 -8.75 -14.21
C ARG A 76 16.55 -9.74 -13.23
N PHE A 77 16.16 -9.68 -11.96
CA PHE A 77 16.70 -10.52 -10.89
C PHE A 77 15.71 -11.58 -10.38
N SER A 78 14.52 -11.69 -10.98
CA SER A 78 13.51 -12.67 -10.60
C SER A 78 13.77 -14.03 -11.23
N LYS A 79 13.53 -15.12 -10.47
CA LYS A 79 13.48 -16.49 -11.02
C LYS A 79 12.24 -16.67 -11.91
N ASP A 80 11.11 -16.11 -11.50
CA ASP A 80 9.90 -16.07 -12.29
C ASP A 80 10.01 -14.97 -13.35
N LYS A 81 9.97 -15.35 -14.62
CA LYS A 81 10.11 -14.47 -15.79
C LYS A 81 8.78 -13.99 -16.36
N SER A 82 7.66 -14.24 -15.69
CA SER A 82 6.35 -13.70 -16.07
C SER A 82 6.41 -12.18 -16.20
N PRO A 83 6.08 -11.58 -17.35
CA PRO A 83 6.34 -10.17 -17.63
C PRO A 83 5.38 -9.20 -16.92
N TYR A 84 4.23 -9.67 -16.46
CA TYR A 84 3.18 -8.82 -15.89
C TYR A 84 2.88 -9.17 -14.44
N LYS A 85 2.41 -8.18 -13.67
CA LYS A 85 1.81 -8.39 -12.36
C LYS A 85 0.39 -8.94 -12.54
N THR A 86 -0.04 -9.81 -11.64
CA THR A 86 -1.40 -10.37 -11.61
C THR A 86 -2.38 -9.52 -10.82
N HIS A 87 -1.93 -8.34 -10.41
CA HIS A 87 -2.67 -7.36 -9.62
C HIS A 87 -2.42 -5.95 -10.14
N ILE A 88 -3.29 -5.04 -9.77
CA ILE A 88 -3.12 -3.60 -9.93
C ILE A 88 -2.99 -2.97 -8.55
N GLY A 89 -2.14 -1.96 -8.43
CA GLY A 89 -1.96 -1.24 -7.18
C GLY A 89 -1.72 0.25 -7.37
N ALA A 90 -2.11 1.03 -6.37
CA ALA A 90 -1.80 2.45 -6.30
C ALA A 90 -1.21 2.81 -4.93
N HIS A 91 -0.24 3.72 -4.95
CA HIS A 91 0.36 4.30 -3.76
C HIS A 91 -0.03 5.76 -3.61
N PHE A 92 -0.43 6.12 -2.41
CA PHE A 92 -0.84 7.46 -2.01
C PHE A 92 0.11 7.96 -0.92
N PRO A 93 1.27 8.50 -1.29
CA PRO A 93 2.30 8.91 -0.33
C PRO A 93 1.87 10.15 0.44
N LEU A 94 2.41 10.29 1.65
CA LEU A 94 2.34 11.52 2.42
C LEU A 94 3.43 12.48 1.92
N GLY A 95 3.04 13.43 1.09
CA GLY A 95 3.96 14.37 0.46
C GLY A 95 4.74 13.78 -0.72
N ARG A 96 5.73 14.52 -1.18
CA ARG A 96 6.63 14.11 -2.26
C ARG A 96 7.97 13.67 -1.68
N GLY A 97 8.15 12.37 -1.49
CA GLY A 97 9.42 11.81 -0.99
C GLY A 97 9.28 10.33 -0.68
N THR A 98 10.41 9.60 -0.66
CA THR A 98 10.43 8.16 -0.45
C THR A 98 10.46 7.74 1.03
N ALA A 99 10.72 8.68 1.93
CA ALA A 99 10.89 8.40 3.37
C ALA A 99 9.61 8.55 4.18
N ALA A 100 8.51 9.05 3.59
CA ALA A 100 7.24 9.27 4.28
C ALA A 100 6.30 8.06 4.15
N PRO A 101 5.44 7.81 5.16
CA PRO A 101 4.43 6.77 5.06
C PRO A 101 3.42 7.07 3.95
N GLY A 102 2.75 6.03 3.47
CA GLY A 102 1.72 6.17 2.45
C GLY A 102 0.64 5.11 2.59
N TYR A 103 -0.51 5.37 1.97
CA TYR A 103 -1.52 4.34 1.79
C TYR A 103 -1.28 3.60 0.48
N TYR A 104 -1.74 2.37 0.43
CA TYR A 104 -1.65 1.52 -0.74
C TYR A 104 -2.98 0.81 -0.97
N PHE A 105 -3.45 0.79 -2.20
CA PHE A 105 -4.61 -0.01 -2.61
C PHE A 105 -4.16 -1.15 -3.51
N HIS A 106 -4.51 -2.37 -3.16
CA HIS A 106 -4.23 -3.59 -3.91
C HIS A 106 -5.52 -4.18 -4.46
N LEU A 107 -5.58 -4.40 -5.76
CA LEU A 107 -6.66 -5.08 -6.44
C LEU A 107 -6.11 -6.34 -7.13
N GLU A 108 -6.36 -7.47 -6.52
CA GLU A 108 -6.15 -8.81 -7.07
C GLU A 108 -7.38 -9.65 -6.71
N PRO A 109 -7.92 -10.49 -7.63
CA PRO A 109 -9.03 -11.36 -7.30
C PRO A 109 -8.79 -12.16 -6.03
N GLU A 110 -9.74 -12.13 -5.09
CA GLU A 110 -9.72 -12.80 -3.78
C GLU A 110 -8.67 -12.26 -2.78
N GLN A 111 -7.85 -11.29 -3.17
CA GLN A 111 -6.76 -10.74 -2.34
C GLN A 111 -6.75 -9.20 -2.32
N CYS A 112 -7.90 -8.56 -2.45
CA CYS A 112 -7.98 -7.10 -2.37
C CYS A 112 -7.75 -6.59 -0.95
N PHE A 113 -6.99 -5.48 -0.82
CA PHE A 113 -6.79 -4.82 0.47
C PHE A 113 -6.40 -3.34 0.34
N VAL A 114 -6.59 -2.62 1.42
CA VAL A 114 -6.01 -1.29 1.65
C VAL A 114 -4.97 -1.44 2.73
N ALA A 115 -3.77 -0.94 2.50
CA ALA A 115 -2.71 -0.91 3.51
C ALA A 115 -2.26 0.53 3.77
N GLY A 116 -1.61 0.74 4.90
CA GLY A 116 -0.93 2.01 5.21
C GLY A 116 0.27 1.77 6.10
N GLY A 117 1.29 2.61 5.95
CA GLY A 117 2.51 2.52 6.73
C GLY A 117 3.77 2.79 5.93
N LEU A 118 4.87 2.23 6.42
CA LEU A 118 6.19 2.23 5.78
C LEU A 118 6.67 0.79 5.57
N TRP A 119 6.74 0.38 4.32
CA TRP A 119 7.28 -0.91 3.91
C TRP A 119 8.76 -0.77 3.59
N MET A 120 9.62 -1.50 4.34
CA MET A 120 11.08 -1.49 4.18
C MET A 120 11.67 -0.07 4.10
N PRO A 121 11.44 0.80 5.12
CA PRO A 121 11.97 2.15 5.11
C PRO A 121 13.50 2.18 5.03
N GLU A 122 14.03 3.26 4.47
CA GLU A 122 15.47 3.52 4.44
C GLU A 122 16.06 3.56 5.86
N PRO A 123 17.37 3.26 6.04
CA PRO A 123 17.98 3.10 7.36
C PRO A 123 17.75 4.27 8.32
N ALA A 124 17.80 5.51 7.84
CA ALA A 124 17.58 6.69 8.69
C ALA A 124 16.13 6.78 9.19
N ALA A 125 15.17 6.53 8.31
CA ALA A 125 13.75 6.48 8.68
C ALA A 125 13.46 5.32 9.65
N LEU A 126 14.04 4.15 9.39
CA LEU A 126 13.92 2.99 10.26
C LEU A 126 14.48 3.27 11.67
N GLN A 127 15.61 3.94 11.76
CA GLN A 127 16.21 4.33 13.04
C GLN A 127 15.31 5.31 13.80
N GLY A 128 14.80 6.36 13.15
CA GLY A 128 13.89 7.31 13.78
C GLY A 128 12.58 6.68 14.28
N ILE A 129 12.04 5.68 13.54
CA ILE A 129 10.86 4.93 13.99
C ILE A 129 11.17 4.14 15.27
N ARG A 130 12.31 3.44 15.31
CA ARG A 130 12.74 2.64 16.47
C ARG A 130 12.98 3.50 17.71
N GLU A 131 13.66 4.62 17.54
CA GLU A 131 13.91 5.60 18.62
C GLU A 131 12.57 6.11 19.18
N ARG A 132 11.65 6.54 18.32
CA ARG A 132 10.35 7.01 18.78
C ARG A 132 9.52 5.92 19.45
N ILE A 133 9.58 4.65 19.02
CA ILE A 133 8.93 3.52 19.69
C ILE A 133 9.52 3.35 21.10
N ALA A 134 10.84 3.41 21.23
CA ALA A 134 11.52 3.27 22.52
C ALA A 134 11.20 4.42 23.48
N GLU A 135 11.18 5.66 22.97
CA GLU A 135 10.91 6.85 23.77
C GLU A 135 9.43 7.00 24.14
N ARG A 136 8.52 6.51 23.29
CA ARG A 136 7.06 6.72 23.40
C ARG A 136 6.26 5.41 23.37
N PRO A 137 6.59 4.43 24.22
CA PRO A 137 5.97 3.09 24.14
C PRO A 137 4.45 3.10 24.35
N THR A 138 3.93 4.00 25.17
CA THR A 138 2.49 4.13 25.41
C THR A 138 1.76 4.71 24.20
N GLU A 139 2.35 5.72 23.54
CA GLU A 139 1.83 6.30 22.31
C GLU A 139 1.83 5.25 21.18
N TRP A 140 2.95 4.51 21.07
CA TRP A 140 3.08 3.43 20.10
C TRP A 140 2.02 2.35 20.25
N LYS A 141 1.81 1.84 21.48
CA LYS A 141 0.77 0.82 21.77
C LYS A 141 -0.62 1.24 21.30
N LYS A 142 -0.95 2.53 21.43
CA LYS A 142 -2.25 3.08 20.98
C LYS A 142 -2.31 3.24 19.48
N ALA A 143 -1.19 3.63 18.86
CA ALA A 143 -1.13 3.98 17.45
C ALA A 143 -0.97 2.77 16.51
N ARG A 144 -0.19 1.75 16.92
CA ARG A 144 0.20 0.65 16.03
C ARG A 144 -0.96 -0.20 15.52
N GLY A 145 -2.04 -0.32 16.32
CA GLY A 145 -3.14 -1.22 15.98
C GLY A 145 -2.66 -2.66 15.79
N GLU A 146 -3.20 -3.31 14.77
CA GLU A 146 -2.77 -4.63 14.30
C GLU A 146 -1.82 -4.45 13.11
N LEU A 147 -0.56 -4.83 13.30
CA LEU A 147 0.47 -4.75 12.25
C LEU A 147 0.48 -6.01 11.40
N ASP A 148 0.76 -5.84 10.12
CA ASP A 148 1.01 -6.96 9.22
C ASP A 148 2.23 -7.77 9.68
N HIS A 149 2.31 -9.05 9.28
CA HIS A 149 3.48 -9.88 9.54
C HIS A 149 4.73 -9.29 8.86
N ASP A 150 5.88 -9.37 9.53
CA ASP A 150 7.17 -8.88 9.02
C ASP A 150 8.21 -10.01 9.00
N ASP A 151 8.30 -10.72 7.87
CA ASP A 151 9.29 -11.79 7.65
C ASP A 151 10.74 -11.30 7.70
N ALA A 152 10.96 -9.99 7.55
CA ALA A 152 12.28 -9.38 7.56
C ALA A 152 12.73 -8.91 8.95
N SER A 153 11.90 -9.08 9.99
CA SER A 153 12.22 -8.71 11.38
C SER A 153 13.56 -9.29 11.84
N LEU A 154 14.30 -8.50 12.61
CA LEU A 154 15.59 -8.91 13.16
C LEU A 154 15.40 -10.02 14.21
N LYS A 155 16.28 -11.03 14.18
CA LYS A 155 16.30 -12.09 15.22
C LYS A 155 16.81 -11.57 16.55
N ARG A 156 17.71 -10.56 16.55
CA ARG A 156 18.30 -9.95 17.74
C ARG A 156 17.96 -8.46 17.81
N PRO A 157 17.90 -7.87 19.00
CA PRO A 157 17.73 -6.43 19.13
C PRO A 157 18.76 -5.64 18.30
N PRO A 158 18.35 -4.55 17.65
CA PRO A 158 19.30 -3.69 16.95
C PRO A 158 20.23 -3.01 17.96
N ARG A 159 21.43 -2.66 17.51
CA ARG A 159 22.44 -2.00 18.37
C ARG A 159 21.90 -0.69 18.94
N GLY A 160 22.11 -0.47 20.22
CA GLY A 160 21.70 0.75 20.93
C GLY A 160 20.31 0.68 21.55
N PHE A 161 19.61 -0.45 21.44
CA PHE A 161 18.32 -0.66 22.11
C PHE A 161 18.44 -1.71 23.21
N ASP A 162 17.75 -1.45 24.34
CA ASP A 162 17.68 -2.37 25.47
C ASP A 162 16.93 -3.66 25.06
N PRO A 163 17.57 -4.84 25.21
CA PRO A 163 16.92 -6.13 24.95
C PRO A 163 15.65 -6.38 25.78
N GLU A 164 15.56 -5.80 26.96
CA GLU A 164 14.42 -5.95 27.88
C GLU A 164 13.35 -4.86 27.66
N HIS A 165 13.50 -4.01 26.65
CA HIS A 165 12.53 -2.97 26.38
C HIS A 165 11.14 -3.57 26.08
N PRO A 166 10.03 -3.06 26.67
CA PRO A 166 8.68 -3.64 26.52
C PRO A 166 8.14 -3.67 25.08
N MET A 167 8.76 -2.89 24.16
CA MET A 167 8.42 -2.87 22.72
C MET A 167 9.53 -3.47 21.87
N ILE A 168 10.40 -4.30 22.43
CA ILE A 168 11.58 -4.81 21.70
C ILE A 168 11.19 -5.59 20.44
N GLU A 169 10.09 -6.33 20.45
CA GLU A 169 9.63 -7.06 19.25
C GLU A 169 9.19 -6.12 18.12
N ASP A 170 8.60 -4.97 18.45
CA ASP A 170 8.28 -3.95 17.46
C ASP A 170 9.53 -3.20 16.98
N ILE A 171 10.51 -2.96 17.88
CA ILE A 171 11.80 -2.33 17.54
C ILE A 171 12.64 -3.22 16.59
N LYS A 172 12.49 -4.53 16.66
CA LYS A 172 13.16 -5.48 15.75
C LYS A 172 12.60 -5.45 14.32
N ARG A 173 11.42 -4.91 14.11
CA ARG A 173 10.77 -4.87 12.80
C ARG A 173 11.57 -4.04 11.78
N LYS A 174 11.37 -4.40 10.50
CA LYS A 174 11.86 -3.66 9.33
C LYS A 174 10.72 -3.09 8.48
N THR A 175 9.48 -3.50 8.76
CA THR A 175 8.27 -3.06 8.07
C THR A 175 7.21 -2.70 9.09
N PHE A 176 6.59 -1.54 8.90
CA PHE A 176 5.56 -1.00 9.78
C PHE A 176 4.32 -0.70 8.96
N THR A 177 3.59 -1.74 8.59
CA THR A 177 2.35 -1.66 7.83
C THR A 177 1.20 -2.31 8.58
N SER A 178 0.00 -1.85 8.28
CA SER A 178 -1.27 -2.45 8.68
C SER A 178 -2.17 -2.50 7.46
N SER A 179 -2.95 -3.56 7.31
CA SER A 179 -3.85 -3.73 6.18
C SER A 179 -5.28 -4.08 6.60
N VAL A 180 -6.21 -3.67 5.75
CA VAL A 180 -7.64 -3.98 5.84
C VAL A 180 -8.03 -4.75 4.59
N ARG A 181 -8.37 -6.03 4.74
CA ARG A 181 -8.84 -6.86 3.63
C ARG A 181 -10.19 -6.39 3.14
N LEU A 182 -10.38 -6.45 1.82
CA LEU A 182 -11.62 -6.19 1.14
C LEU A 182 -12.03 -7.44 0.35
N SER A 183 -13.31 -7.78 0.35
CA SER A 183 -13.81 -8.79 -0.57
C SER A 183 -13.96 -8.21 -1.99
N ASP A 184 -13.93 -9.07 -3.01
CA ASP A 184 -14.20 -8.68 -4.40
C ASP A 184 -15.56 -7.98 -4.52
N ALA A 185 -16.55 -8.45 -3.75
CA ALA A 185 -17.88 -7.83 -3.71
C ALA A 185 -17.83 -6.38 -3.21
N GLN A 186 -17.02 -6.08 -2.18
CA GLN A 186 -16.84 -4.70 -1.68
C GLN A 186 -16.14 -3.81 -2.71
N VAL A 187 -15.16 -4.34 -3.44
CA VAL A 187 -14.43 -3.60 -4.47
C VAL A 187 -15.32 -3.26 -5.67
N LYS A 188 -16.28 -4.13 -6.02
CA LYS A 188 -17.23 -3.91 -7.11
C LYS A 188 -18.35 -2.89 -6.79
N ARG A 189 -18.52 -2.50 -5.52
CA ARG A 189 -19.61 -1.60 -5.11
C ARG A 189 -19.35 -0.16 -5.56
N ALA A 190 -20.43 0.57 -5.79
CA ALA A 190 -20.38 1.99 -6.14
C ALA A 190 -19.83 2.89 -5.02
N ASP A 191 -19.85 2.43 -3.76
CA ASP A 191 -19.33 3.15 -2.60
C ASP A 191 -17.89 2.76 -2.22
N LEU A 192 -17.11 2.20 -3.16
CA LEU A 192 -15.71 1.82 -2.93
C LEU A 192 -14.86 2.95 -2.36
N THR A 193 -15.03 4.18 -2.86
CA THR A 193 -14.31 5.36 -2.31
C THR A 193 -14.54 5.52 -0.81
N LYS A 194 -15.78 5.36 -0.35
CA LYS A 194 -16.11 5.43 1.09
C LYS A 194 -15.47 4.27 1.86
N THR A 195 -15.49 3.06 1.29
CA THR A 195 -14.88 1.87 1.89
C THR A 195 -13.37 2.05 2.01
N PHE A 196 -12.71 2.58 0.97
CA PHE A 196 -11.29 2.89 0.96
C PHE A 196 -10.93 3.91 2.04
N ILE A 197 -11.66 5.03 2.12
CA ILE A 197 -11.40 6.07 3.13
C ILE A 197 -11.59 5.55 4.56
N ARG A 198 -12.65 4.78 4.85
CA ARG A 198 -12.82 4.14 6.16
C ARG A 198 -11.64 3.23 6.53
N SER A 199 -11.09 2.51 5.55
CA SER A 199 -9.89 1.70 5.77
C SER A 199 -8.67 2.57 6.08
N CYS A 200 -8.50 3.71 5.39
CA CYS A 200 -7.46 4.69 5.69
C CYS A 200 -7.61 5.27 7.11
N GLU A 201 -8.81 5.68 7.51
CA GLU A 201 -9.12 6.21 8.85
C GLU A 201 -8.80 5.19 9.95
N ARG A 202 -9.07 3.90 9.72
CA ARG A 202 -8.71 2.83 10.67
C ARG A 202 -7.19 2.72 10.88
N ILE A 203 -6.39 2.97 9.84
CA ILE A 203 -4.93 2.88 9.87
C ILE A 203 -4.29 4.24 10.25
N GLU A 204 -5.05 5.31 10.25
CA GLU A 204 -4.57 6.69 10.47
C GLU A 204 -3.69 6.85 11.73
N PRO A 205 -4.01 6.25 12.91
CA PRO A 205 -3.18 6.40 14.10
C PRO A 205 -1.74 5.92 13.86
N LEU A 206 -1.56 4.78 13.17
CA LEU A 206 -0.25 4.26 12.76
C LEU A 206 0.46 5.26 11.84
N MET A 207 -0.25 5.76 10.84
CA MET A 207 0.30 6.70 9.86
C MET A 207 0.80 7.98 10.51
N LYS A 208 0.05 8.54 11.47
CA LYS A 208 0.45 9.73 12.25
C LYS A 208 1.70 9.49 13.07
N PHE A 209 1.78 8.34 13.75
CA PHE A 209 2.96 7.98 14.52
C PHE A 209 4.21 7.86 13.63
N LEU A 210 4.08 7.15 12.49
CA LEU A 210 5.17 6.97 11.54
C LEU A 210 5.60 8.31 10.90
N ALA A 211 4.63 9.15 10.51
CA ALA A 211 4.92 10.47 9.97
C ALA A 211 5.75 11.31 10.95
N ALA A 212 5.35 11.36 12.22
CA ALA A 212 6.08 12.06 13.27
C ALA A 212 7.48 11.45 13.51
N SER A 213 7.65 10.13 13.35
CA SER A 213 8.92 9.43 13.53
C SER A 213 9.96 9.80 12.45
N VAL A 214 9.51 10.15 11.26
CA VAL A 214 10.38 10.49 10.12
C VAL A 214 10.37 11.99 9.80
N GLY A 215 9.79 12.83 10.68
CA GLY A 215 9.71 14.27 10.48
C GLY A 215 8.80 14.70 9.32
N ALA A 216 7.92 13.83 8.84
CA ALA A 216 6.95 14.15 7.80
C ALA A 216 5.73 14.88 8.39
N LYS A 217 5.21 15.84 7.64
CA LYS A 217 4.04 16.62 8.05
C LYS A 217 2.75 15.86 7.69
N TRP A 218 1.97 15.56 8.73
CA TRP A 218 0.65 14.93 8.55
C TRP A 218 -0.39 15.91 8.08
#